data_7881478f4a74b80ec58d4a325e573993
#
_entry.id   7881478f4a74b80ec58d4a325e573993
#
_cell.length_a   1.000
_cell.length_b   1.000
_cell.length_c   1.000
_cell.angle_alpha   90.00
_cell.angle_beta   90.00
_cell.angle_gamma   90.00
#
_symmetry.space_group_name_H-M   'P 1'
#
loop_
_entity.id
_entity.type
_entity.pdbx_description
1 polymer ?
#
loop_
_entity_poly.entity_id
_entity_poly.type
_entity_poly.pdbx_seq_one_letter_code
_entity_poly.pdbx_strand_id
1 'polypeptide(L)'
;HGCSRRQRQMCIRDSLRADDIKYTPLLYSYLLISKNNKHSLYIKESSMPEKLKKEIQTLININNIENIGSIFNNINSSESIGLDFNSTTFYFLDLLRKQKINTKNLANPCILLKAIKNETELDGAKKAHIRDGVSITKYIYWLKNIMDPKSNDEISVAHHLENLRRKNELFHSLSFDTISAIDKNAALPHYRVTKEGKSSFSDNNIYLVDSGGQYFDGTTDITRTIILGEATTEQKDRFTRVLKGHIALSNHVFEKGTKGTDIDYLARKSLQEINLDYDHGTGHGIGSFLSVHEAPQRIAKKSMFD
;
A
#
# COMPACT_ATOMS: atom_id res chain seq x y z
N HIS A 1 2.17 26.55 -12.79
CA HIS A 1 0.99 25.70 -12.92
C HIS A 1 0.14 25.85 -11.66
N GLY A 2 -0.99 26.57 -11.77
CA GLY A 2 -1.85 26.88 -10.63
C GLY A 2 -2.67 25.69 -10.21
N CYS A 3 -2.24 25.01 -9.14
CA CYS A 3 -3.08 24.07 -8.42
C CYS A 3 -4.32 24.82 -7.92
N SER A 4 -5.53 24.35 -8.24
CA SER A 4 -6.77 24.98 -7.74
C SER A 4 -6.79 24.99 -6.21
N ARG A 5 -7.52 25.91 -5.56
CA ARG A 5 -7.64 25.94 -4.08
C ARG A 5 -8.09 24.59 -3.50
N ARG A 6 -9.00 23.87 -4.18
CA ARG A 6 -9.44 22.52 -3.77
C ARG A 6 -8.31 21.50 -3.84
N GLN A 7 -7.49 21.53 -4.89
CA GLN A 7 -6.33 20.65 -5.02
C GLN A 7 -5.31 20.90 -3.91
N ARG A 8 -5.04 22.16 -3.55
CA ARG A 8 -4.12 22.50 -2.43
C ARG A 8 -4.58 21.95 -1.09
N GLN A 9 -5.88 21.96 -0.81
CA GLN A 9 -6.43 21.47 0.45
C GLN A 9 -6.44 19.95 0.55
N MET A 10 -6.68 19.26 -0.57
CA MET A 10 -6.52 17.80 -0.65
C MET A 10 -5.04 17.42 -0.54
N CYS A 11 -4.12 18.20 -1.13
CA CYS A 11 -2.68 18.02 -0.96
C CYS A 11 -2.24 18.17 0.51
N ILE A 12 -2.85 19.03 1.32
CA ILE A 12 -2.53 19.13 2.75
C ILE A 12 -2.82 17.80 3.46
N ARG A 13 -4.02 17.25 3.29
CA ARG A 13 -4.39 15.96 3.89
C ARG A 13 -3.49 14.82 3.40
N ASP A 14 -3.28 14.74 2.09
CA ASP A 14 -2.53 13.66 1.47
C ASP A 14 -1.01 13.82 1.63
N SER A 15 -0.53 15.00 2.04
CA SER A 15 0.87 15.28 2.34
C SER A 15 1.20 15.24 3.83
N LEU A 16 0.21 15.17 4.72
CA LEU A 16 0.46 14.96 6.14
C LEU A 16 0.88 13.51 6.37
N ARG A 17 1.97 13.35 7.13
CA ARG A 17 2.50 12.04 7.51
C ARG A 17 2.62 11.97 9.02
N ALA A 18 2.34 10.79 9.58
CA ALA A 18 2.48 10.45 10.99
C ALA A 18 2.59 8.93 11.12
N ASP A 19 2.89 8.45 12.31
CA ASP A 19 3.04 7.04 12.62
C ASP A 19 1.80 6.47 13.36
N ASP A 20 0.62 7.02 13.07
CA ASP A 20 -0.62 6.59 13.74
C ASP A 20 -1.05 5.17 13.31
N ILE A 21 -0.61 4.74 12.13
CA ILE A 21 -0.91 3.41 11.58
C ILE A 21 0.40 2.68 11.28
N LYS A 22 0.56 1.50 11.88
CA LYS A 22 1.74 0.66 11.66
C LYS A 22 1.98 0.45 10.16
N TYR A 23 3.20 0.62 9.70
CA TYR A 23 3.66 0.46 8.31
C TYR A 23 3.11 1.47 7.29
N THR A 24 2.18 2.30 7.68
CA THR A 24 1.61 3.31 6.81
C THR A 24 1.81 4.68 7.44
N PRO A 25 2.67 5.53 6.90
CA PRO A 25 2.95 6.84 7.47
C PRO A 25 1.77 7.81 7.26
N LEU A 26 0.66 7.52 7.92
CA LEU A 26 -0.62 8.21 7.79
C LEU A 26 -1.01 8.88 9.10
N LEU A 27 -1.41 10.15 9.02
CA LEU A 27 -2.07 10.86 10.10
C LEU A 27 -3.56 10.45 10.14
N TYR A 28 -3.99 9.90 11.28
CA TYR A 28 -5.42 9.61 11.47
C TYR A 28 -6.22 10.91 11.61
N SER A 29 -6.99 11.26 10.59
CA SER A 29 -7.66 12.54 10.50
C SER A 29 -8.93 12.51 9.65
N TYR A 30 -9.81 13.51 9.89
CA TYR A 30 -10.95 13.79 9.02
C TYR A 30 -10.89 15.22 8.53
N LEU A 31 -11.19 15.42 7.25
CA LEU A 31 -11.16 16.73 6.60
C LEU A 31 -12.54 17.06 6.04
N LEU A 32 -13.12 18.15 6.54
CA LEU A 32 -14.32 18.76 5.98
C LEU A 32 -13.92 19.92 5.06
N ILE A 33 -14.22 19.79 3.77
CA ILE A 33 -13.96 20.82 2.76
C ILE A 33 -15.26 21.60 2.50
N SER A 34 -15.25 22.89 2.82
CA SER A 34 -16.38 23.78 2.60
C SER A 34 -16.21 24.62 1.34
N LYS A 35 -17.32 24.94 0.66
CA LYS A 35 -17.35 25.88 -0.47
C LYS A 35 -16.93 27.29 -0.06
N ASN A 36 -17.18 27.67 1.19
CA ASN A 36 -16.91 29.01 1.72
C ASN A 36 -15.49 29.20 2.26
N ASN A 37 -14.54 28.32 1.89
CA ASN A 37 -13.15 28.33 2.35
C ASN A 37 -12.95 28.15 3.88
N LYS A 38 -13.98 27.78 4.62
CA LYS A 38 -13.91 27.44 6.06
C LYS A 38 -13.71 25.92 6.19
N HIS A 39 -12.52 25.44 5.81
CA HIS A 39 -12.19 24.01 5.90
C HIS A 39 -11.86 23.65 7.33
N SER A 40 -12.15 22.41 7.73
CA SER A 40 -11.88 21.92 9.10
C SER A 40 -11.17 20.58 9.05
N LEU A 41 -10.03 20.48 9.73
CA LEU A 41 -9.26 19.27 9.93
C LEU A 41 -9.44 18.81 11.39
N TYR A 42 -9.83 17.57 11.56
CA TYR A 42 -9.99 16.92 12.87
C TYR A 42 -8.85 15.93 13.05
N ILE A 43 -8.02 16.14 14.05
CA ILE A 43 -6.84 15.34 14.38
C ILE A 43 -6.70 15.16 15.87
N LYS A 44 -5.92 14.19 16.31
CA LYS A 44 -5.49 14.09 17.69
C LYS A 44 -4.52 15.26 17.98
N GLU A 45 -4.78 16.04 19.00
CA GLU A 45 -4.04 17.28 19.27
C GLU A 45 -2.54 17.03 19.47
N SER A 46 -2.18 15.90 20.11
CA SER A 46 -0.77 15.50 20.33
C SER A 46 -0.04 15.02 19.06
N SER A 47 -0.73 14.81 17.94
CA SER A 47 -0.13 14.28 16.71
C SER A 47 0.49 15.36 15.83
N MET A 48 0.37 16.65 16.18
CA MET A 48 0.87 17.73 15.35
C MET A 48 1.82 18.66 16.13
N PRO A 49 3.08 18.84 15.69
CA PRO A 49 3.99 19.81 16.28
C PRO A 49 3.45 21.24 16.17
N GLU A 50 3.65 22.06 17.21
CA GLU A 50 3.14 23.44 17.28
C GLU A 50 3.56 24.33 16.09
N LYS A 51 4.77 24.15 15.57
CA LYS A 51 5.25 24.87 14.38
C LYS A 51 4.38 24.56 13.17
N LEU A 52 4.14 23.28 12.90
CA LEU A 52 3.31 22.83 11.78
C LEU A 52 1.84 23.23 11.96
N LYS A 53 1.33 23.18 13.21
CA LYS A 53 -0.02 23.62 13.58
C LYS A 53 -0.24 25.10 13.19
N LYS A 54 0.70 25.98 13.55
CA LYS A 54 0.64 27.40 13.20
C LYS A 54 0.63 27.66 11.69
N GLU A 55 1.45 26.93 10.94
CA GLU A 55 1.50 27.04 9.47
C GLU A 55 0.16 26.59 8.83
N ILE A 56 -0.38 25.44 9.24
CA ILE A 56 -1.61 24.87 8.69
C ILE A 56 -2.84 25.69 9.11
N GLN A 57 -2.88 26.25 10.30
CA GLN A 57 -3.99 27.08 10.80
C GLN A 57 -4.25 28.32 9.95
N THR A 58 -3.29 28.80 9.19
CA THR A 58 -3.50 29.88 8.21
C THR A 58 -4.39 29.47 7.04
N LEU A 59 -4.53 28.17 6.78
CA LEU A 59 -5.26 27.61 5.64
C LEU A 59 -6.55 26.88 6.05
N ILE A 60 -6.60 26.33 7.28
CA ILE A 60 -7.64 25.42 7.71
C ILE A 60 -7.83 25.48 9.23
N ASN A 61 -9.08 25.33 9.70
CA ASN A 61 -9.37 25.21 11.12
C ASN A 61 -8.96 23.82 11.62
N ILE A 62 -8.12 23.77 12.66
CA ILE A 62 -7.71 22.52 13.30
C ILE A 62 -8.59 22.30 14.54
N ASN A 63 -9.17 21.12 14.65
CA ASN A 63 -10.04 20.70 15.74
C ASN A 63 -9.55 19.39 16.34
N ASN A 64 -9.81 19.16 17.62
CA ASN A 64 -9.53 17.86 18.23
C ASN A 64 -10.50 16.80 17.67
N ILE A 65 -9.95 15.63 17.31
CA ILE A 65 -10.72 14.50 16.77
C ILE A 65 -11.78 13.98 17.75
N GLU A 66 -11.61 14.18 19.04
CA GLU A 66 -12.60 13.84 20.07
C GLU A 66 -13.92 14.60 19.86
N ASN A 67 -13.84 15.76 19.23
CA ASN A 67 -14.99 16.59 18.88
C ASN A 67 -15.61 16.25 17.52
N ILE A 68 -15.27 15.10 16.93
CA ILE A 68 -15.71 14.72 15.58
C ILE A 68 -17.25 14.67 15.45
N GLY A 69 -17.97 14.42 16.54
CA GLY A 69 -19.43 14.46 16.57
C GLY A 69 -20.02 15.82 16.21
N SER A 70 -19.26 16.89 16.36
CA SER A 70 -19.68 18.26 16.04
C SER A 70 -19.34 18.72 14.61
N ILE A 71 -18.74 17.84 13.79
CA ILE A 71 -18.23 18.19 12.44
C ILE A 71 -19.28 18.85 11.53
N PHE A 72 -20.55 18.52 11.73
CA PHE A 72 -21.66 19.03 10.91
C PHE A 72 -22.51 20.10 11.61
N ASN A 73 -22.20 20.48 12.85
CA ASN A 73 -23.06 21.40 13.65
C ASN A 73 -23.26 22.79 13.01
N ASN A 74 -22.33 23.22 12.18
CA ASN A 74 -22.39 24.53 11.52
C ASN A 74 -22.91 24.46 10.07
N ILE A 75 -23.53 23.34 9.69
CA ILE A 75 -24.06 23.13 8.34
C ILE A 75 -25.56 23.35 8.38
N ASN A 76 -26.07 24.23 7.52
CA ASN A 76 -27.49 24.51 7.43
C ASN A 76 -28.24 23.38 6.71
N SER A 77 -29.51 23.16 7.09
CA SER A 77 -30.36 22.13 6.45
C SER A 77 -30.60 22.37 4.95
N SER A 78 -30.38 23.57 4.44
CA SER A 78 -30.41 23.91 3.00
C SER A 78 -29.14 23.51 2.24
N GLU A 79 -28.08 23.18 2.96
CA GLU A 79 -26.81 22.73 2.36
C GLU A 79 -26.83 21.20 2.16
N SER A 80 -25.90 20.70 1.38
CA SER A 80 -25.71 19.26 1.16
C SER A 80 -24.26 18.85 1.32
N ILE A 81 -24.04 17.67 1.89
CA ILE A 81 -22.72 17.07 2.08
C ILE A 81 -22.49 16.00 1.02
N GLY A 82 -21.38 16.11 0.29
CA GLY A 82 -20.87 15.06 -0.58
C GLY A 82 -20.03 14.06 0.21
N LEU A 83 -20.40 12.79 0.14
CA LEU A 83 -19.71 11.67 0.78
C LEU A 83 -19.58 10.52 -0.21
N ASP A 84 -18.48 9.80 -0.15
CA ASP A 84 -18.35 8.53 -0.85
C ASP A 84 -19.02 7.43 0.01
N PHE A 85 -20.18 6.96 -0.44
CA PHE A 85 -20.97 5.99 0.33
C PHE A 85 -20.29 4.61 0.41
N ASN A 86 -19.35 4.31 -0.48
CA ASN A 86 -18.61 3.05 -0.44
C ASN A 86 -17.50 3.04 0.63
N SER A 87 -17.00 4.21 1.01
CA SER A 87 -15.87 4.33 1.95
C SER A 87 -16.20 5.10 3.24
N THR A 88 -17.34 5.80 3.29
CA THR A 88 -17.75 6.56 4.47
C THR A 88 -18.33 5.64 5.54
N THR A 89 -17.87 5.79 6.78
CA THR A 89 -18.41 5.04 7.92
C THR A 89 -19.87 5.38 8.18
N PHE A 90 -20.67 4.41 8.60
CA PHE A 90 -22.08 4.58 8.96
C PHE A 90 -22.30 5.70 10.02
N TYR A 91 -21.32 5.90 10.90
CA TYR A 91 -21.36 6.95 11.92
C TYR A 91 -21.65 8.34 11.34
N PHE A 92 -20.97 8.74 10.26
CA PHE A 92 -21.20 10.05 9.64
C PHE A 92 -22.56 10.12 8.91
N LEU A 93 -22.98 9.05 8.29
CA LEU A 93 -24.31 8.99 7.66
C LEU A 93 -25.43 9.11 8.70
N ASP A 94 -25.28 8.47 9.85
CA ASP A 94 -26.23 8.56 10.95
C ASP A 94 -26.28 9.96 11.58
N LEU A 95 -25.12 10.61 11.77
CA LEU A 95 -25.06 12.00 12.22
C LEU A 95 -25.80 12.95 11.28
N LEU A 96 -25.55 12.86 9.98
CA LEU A 96 -26.19 13.72 8.97
C LEU A 96 -27.71 13.47 8.92
N ARG A 97 -28.13 12.22 9.03
CA ARG A 97 -29.55 11.84 9.09
C ARG A 97 -30.24 12.44 10.33
N LYS A 98 -29.62 12.34 11.51
CA LYS A 98 -30.14 12.92 12.76
C LYS A 98 -30.26 14.43 12.69
N GLN A 99 -29.34 15.09 12.02
CA GLN A 99 -29.35 16.55 11.83
C GLN A 99 -30.18 17.01 10.62
N LYS A 100 -30.82 16.07 9.89
CA LYS A 100 -31.63 16.33 8.68
C LYS A 100 -30.87 17.09 7.59
N ILE A 101 -29.56 16.82 7.46
CA ILE A 101 -28.70 17.40 6.42
C ILE A 101 -28.76 16.51 5.17
N ASN A 102 -28.96 17.14 4.02
CA ASN A 102 -28.99 16.42 2.74
C ASN A 102 -27.62 15.85 2.38
N THR A 103 -27.60 14.61 1.89
CA THR A 103 -26.38 13.94 1.45
C THR A 103 -26.39 13.69 -0.05
N LYS A 104 -25.22 13.75 -0.68
CA LYS A 104 -25.02 13.37 -2.08
C LYS A 104 -23.90 12.33 -2.16
N ASN A 105 -24.14 11.24 -2.88
CA ASN A 105 -23.06 10.30 -3.19
C ASN A 105 -22.06 10.97 -4.12
N LEU A 106 -20.80 11.00 -3.71
CA LEU A 106 -19.71 11.63 -4.45
C LEU A 106 -18.47 10.74 -4.31
N ALA A 107 -17.99 10.20 -5.42
CA ALA A 107 -16.76 9.44 -5.43
C ALA A 107 -15.62 10.23 -4.75
N ASN A 108 -14.83 9.56 -3.92
CA ASN A 108 -13.76 10.20 -3.16
C ASN A 108 -12.73 10.84 -4.11
N PRO A 109 -12.66 12.17 -4.18
CA PRO A 109 -11.80 12.86 -5.15
C PRO A 109 -10.30 12.66 -4.90
N CYS A 110 -9.91 12.21 -3.70
CA CYS A 110 -8.51 12.01 -3.36
C CYS A 110 -7.94 10.74 -3.98
N ILE A 111 -8.75 9.73 -4.28
CA ILE A 111 -8.30 8.44 -4.81
C ILE A 111 -7.53 8.64 -6.12
N LEU A 112 -8.16 9.27 -7.11
CA LEU A 112 -7.54 9.47 -8.42
C LEU A 112 -6.37 10.44 -8.37
N LEU A 113 -6.49 11.53 -7.58
CA LEU A 113 -5.42 12.53 -7.46
C LEU A 113 -4.15 11.98 -6.83
N LYS A 114 -4.27 11.06 -5.86
CA LYS A 114 -3.11 10.34 -5.30
C LYS A 114 -2.50 9.34 -6.29
N ALA A 115 -3.36 8.65 -7.01
CA ALA A 115 -2.95 7.59 -7.93
C ALA A 115 -2.11 8.13 -9.09
N ILE A 116 -2.37 9.36 -9.52
CA ILE A 116 -1.59 10.05 -10.55
C ILE A 116 -0.40 10.74 -9.90
N LYS A 117 0.75 10.06 -9.92
CA LYS A 117 1.99 10.55 -9.31
C LYS A 117 2.57 11.71 -10.10
N ASN A 118 3.08 12.72 -9.40
CA ASN A 118 3.87 13.81 -10.00
C ASN A 118 5.32 13.34 -10.25
N GLU A 119 6.11 14.20 -10.92
CA GLU A 119 7.49 13.88 -11.28
C GLU A 119 8.38 13.59 -10.06
N THR A 120 8.20 14.30 -8.96
CA THR A 120 8.97 14.09 -7.73
C THR A 120 8.63 12.74 -7.10
N GLU A 121 7.35 12.37 -7.04
CA GLU A 121 6.91 11.07 -6.54
C GLU A 121 7.39 9.91 -7.42
N LEU A 122 7.38 10.10 -8.76
CA LEU A 122 7.90 9.10 -9.71
C LEU A 122 9.41 8.91 -9.56
N ASP A 123 10.18 9.99 -9.45
CA ASP A 123 11.62 9.94 -9.25
C ASP A 123 11.96 9.29 -7.90
N GLY A 124 11.25 9.68 -6.84
CA GLY A 124 11.37 9.07 -5.52
C GLY A 124 11.09 7.57 -5.53
N ALA A 125 9.98 7.15 -6.17
CA ALA A 125 9.64 5.74 -6.30
C ALA A 125 10.74 4.93 -7.02
N LYS A 126 11.30 5.47 -8.12
CA LYS A 126 12.42 4.84 -8.83
C LYS A 126 13.65 4.69 -7.93
N LYS A 127 14.04 5.75 -7.23
CA LYS A 127 15.20 5.75 -6.32
C LYS A 127 14.99 4.79 -5.16
N ALA A 128 13.81 4.77 -4.56
CA ALA A 128 13.46 3.85 -3.48
C ALA A 128 13.57 2.39 -3.93
N HIS A 129 13.04 2.04 -5.12
CA HIS A 129 13.12 0.67 -5.65
C HIS A 129 14.55 0.25 -6.02
N ILE A 130 15.39 1.15 -6.54
CA ILE A 130 16.81 0.86 -6.78
C ILE A 130 17.52 0.57 -5.46
N ARG A 131 17.29 1.40 -4.46
CA ARG A 131 17.89 1.30 -3.12
C ARG A 131 17.46 0.03 -2.39
N ASP A 132 16.17 -0.30 -2.43
CA ASP A 132 15.63 -1.52 -1.84
C ASP A 132 16.07 -2.76 -2.62
N GLY A 133 16.17 -2.66 -3.95
CA GLY A 133 16.72 -3.68 -4.81
C GLY A 133 18.14 -4.08 -4.44
N VAL A 134 18.98 -3.14 -3.99
CA VAL A 134 20.32 -3.44 -3.46
C VAL A 134 20.23 -4.27 -2.17
N SER A 135 19.29 -3.93 -1.27
CA SER A 135 19.08 -4.69 -0.04
C SER A 135 18.60 -6.12 -0.32
N ILE A 136 17.66 -6.28 -1.24
CA ILE A 136 17.15 -7.58 -1.69
C ILE A 136 18.27 -8.40 -2.37
N THR A 137 19.09 -7.78 -3.21
CA THR A 137 20.21 -8.49 -3.89
C THR A 137 21.24 -8.99 -2.89
N LYS A 138 21.63 -8.17 -1.91
CA LYS A 138 22.50 -8.58 -0.80
C LYS A 138 21.89 -9.71 0.02
N TYR A 139 20.59 -9.63 0.27
CA TYR A 139 19.84 -10.65 0.99
C TYR A 139 19.84 -12.00 0.26
N ILE A 140 19.53 -12.00 -1.05
CA ILE A 140 19.56 -13.23 -1.87
C ILE A 140 20.95 -13.83 -1.91
N TYR A 141 21.99 -13.00 -2.05
CA TYR A 141 23.37 -13.48 -1.99
C TYR A 141 23.69 -14.14 -0.65
N TRP A 142 23.31 -13.51 0.45
CA TRP A 142 23.50 -14.05 1.79
C TRP A 142 22.74 -15.36 1.98
N LEU A 143 21.47 -15.45 1.59
CA LEU A 143 20.67 -16.67 1.67
C LEU A 143 21.32 -17.86 0.94
N LYS A 144 21.87 -17.61 -0.25
CA LYS A 144 22.38 -18.66 -1.12
C LYS A 144 23.82 -19.09 -0.82
N ASN A 145 24.62 -18.23 -0.20
CA ASN A 145 26.05 -18.44 -0.09
C ASN A 145 26.62 -18.41 1.34
N ILE A 146 25.88 -17.85 2.29
CA ILE A 146 26.41 -17.58 3.65
C ILE A 146 25.51 -18.16 4.74
N MET A 147 24.18 -18.11 4.55
CA MET A 147 23.19 -18.52 5.55
C MET A 147 23.34 -20.00 5.88
N ASP A 148 23.45 -20.31 7.18
CA ASP A 148 23.41 -21.70 7.67
C ASP A 148 21.94 -22.13 7.89
N PRO A 149 21.43 -23.10 7.11
CA PRO A 149 20.04 -23.58 7.25
C PRO A 149 19.69 -24.08 8.65
N LYS A 150 20.65 -24.69 9.36
CA LYS A 150 20.42 -25.27 10.70
C LYS A 150 20.22 -24.23 11.78
N SER A 151 20.72 -23.03 11.58
CA SER A 151 20.68 -21.94 12.56
C SER A 151 19.63 -20.88 12.23
N ASN A 152 18.89 -21.06 11.11
CA ASN A 152 17.94 -20.06 10.63
C ASN A 152 16.54 -20.62 10.42
N ASP A 153 15.56 -19.74 10.53
CA ASP A 153 14.15 -19.99 10.31
C ASP A 153 13.49 -18.80 9.59
N GLU A 154 12.22 -18.90 9.27
CA GLU A 154 11.46 -17.86 8.58
C GLU A 154 11.55 -16.48 9.28
N ILE A 155 11.64 -16.44 10.62
CA ILE A 155 11.72 -15.19 11.38
C ILE A 155 13.10 -14.58 11.29
N SER A 156 14.16 -15.38 11.52
CA SER A 156 15.54 -14.89 11.55
C SER A 156 15.96 -14.32 10.19
N VAL A 157 15.57 -14.97 9.09
CA VAL A 157 15.91 -14.47 7.75
C VAL A 157 15.12 -13.24 7.37
N ALA A 158 13.85 -13.09 7.82
CA ALA A 158 13.08 -11.87 7.65
C ALA A 158 13.73 -10.68 8.39
N HIS A 159 14.18 -10.90 9.63
CA HIS A 159 14.93 -9.87 10.40
C HIS A 159 16.25 -9.50 9.73
N HIS A 160 16.94 -10.47 9.12
CA HIS A 160 18.18 -10.17 8.37
C HIS A 160 17.91 -9.19 7.22
N LEU A 161 16.84 -9.42 6.45
CA LEU A 161 16.43 -8.51 5.38
C LEU A 161 16.09 -7.12 5.90
N GLU A 162 15.31 -7.03 6.98
CA GLU A 162 15.00 -5.74 7.62
C GLU A 162 16.27 -5.00 8.05
N ASN A 163 17.24 -5.70 8.64
CA ASN A 163 18.52 -5.11 9.05
C ASN A 163 19.34 -4.59 7.85
N LEU A 164 19.24 -5.21 6.68
CA LEU A 164 19.85 -4.69 5.46
C LEU A 164 19.19 -3.38 5.01
N ARG A 165 17.85 -3.28 5.09
CA ARG A 165 17.09 -2.06 4.79
C ARG A 165 17.40 -0.93 5.77
N ARG A 166 17.50 -1.23 7.06
CA ARG A 166 17.82 -0.26 8.12
C ARG A 166 19.18 0.44 7.98
N LYS A 167 20.11 -0.13 7.20
CA LYS A 167 21.39 0.52 6.87
C LYS A 167 21.24 1.69 5.90
N ASN A 168 20.04 1.95 5.42
CA ASN A 168 19.74 3.00 4.45
C ASN A 168 19.22 4.24 5.15
N GLU A 169 19.83 5.39 4.91
CA GLU A 169 19.49 6.67 5.57
C GLU A 169 18.04 7.11 5.36
N LEU A 170 17.43 6.77 4.22
CA LEU A 170 16.05 7.15 3.92
C LEU A 170 15.03 6.11 4.38
N PHE A 171 15.45 4.98 4.95
CA PHE A 171 14.54 3.96 5.46
C PHE A 171 13.84 4.44 6.73
N HIS A 172 12.52 4.46 6.69
CA HIS A 172 11.69 4.83 7.84
C HIS A 172 11.19 3.58 8.60
N SER A 173 10.51 2.68 7.89
CA SER A 173 9.95 1.45 8.46
C SER A 173 9.75 0.40 7.37
N LEU A 174 9.27 -0.80 7.73
CA LEU A 174 8.70 -1.71 6.75
C LEU A 174 7.41 -1.12 6.18
N SER A 175 7.02 -1.51 4.96
CA SER A 175 5.76 -1.11 4.33
C SER A 175 4.60 -2.07 4.66
N PHE A 176 4.93 -3.28 5.14
CA PHE A 176 4.02 -4.29 5.69
C PHE A 176 4.81 -5.35 6.47
N ASP A 177 4.11 -6.22 7.20
CA ASP A 177 4.75 -7.38 7.86
C ASP A 177 5.35 -8.30 6.80
N THR A 178 6.65 -8.52 6.85
CA THR A 178 7.35 -9.39 5.88
C THR A 178 6.74 -10.78 5.88
N ILE A 179 6.32 -11.24 4.70
CA ILE A 179 5.94 -12.62 4.45
C ILE A 179 7.21 -13.38 4.15
N SER A 180 7.57 -14.31 5.02
CA SER A 180 8.76 -15.14 4.93
C SER A 180 8.30 -16.58 5.08
N ALA A 181 8.29 -17.33 3.98
CA ALA A 181 7.55 -18.58 3.89
C ALA A 181 8.34 -19.68 3.20
N ILE A 182 8.51 -20.81 3.89
CA ILE A 182 9.21 -21.99 3.41
C ILE A 182 8.17 -23.01 2.90
N ASP A 183 8.39 -23.53 1.69
CA ASP A 183 7.64 -24.62 1.06
C ASP A 183 6.10 -24.41 1.11
N LYS A 184 5.37 -25.27 1.83
CA LYS A 184 3.89 -25.20 1.92
C LYS A 184 3.35 -23.89 2.48
N ASN A 185 4.12 -23.20 3.33
CA ASN A 185 3.72 -21.93 3.92
C ASN A 185 3.61 -20.84 2.84
N ALA A 186 4.41 -20.95 1.77
CA ALA A 186 4.39 -20.03 0.63
C ALA A 186 3.09 -20.10 -0.20
N ALA A 187 2.26 -21.13 -0.01
CA ALA A 187 0.95 -21.21 -0.66
C ALA A 187 -0.10 -20.25 -0.05
N LEU A 188 0.19 -19.65 1.10
CA LEU A 188 -0.70 -18.70 1.78
C LEU A 188 -0.30 -17.27 1.45
N PRO A 189 -1.08 -16.51 0.63
CA PRO A 189 -0.71 -15.17 0.18
C PRO A 189 -0.46 -14.15 1.29
N HIS A 190 -1.09 -14.35 2.46
CA HIS A 190 -0.91 -13.50 3.63
C HIS A 190 -0.40 -14.29 4.83
N TYR A 191 0.55 -15.21 4.56
CA TYR A 191 1.18 -16.00 5.61
C TYR A 191 1.82 -15.10 6.67
N ARG A 192 1.53 -15.39 7.92
CA ARG A 192 2.15 -14.72 9.07
C ARG A 192 2.88 -15.76 9.91
N VAL A 193 4.18 -15.65 9.90
CA VAL A 193 5.01 -16.51 10.73
C VAL A 193 4.83 -16.14 12.20
N THR A 194 4.64 -17.16 13.05
CA THR A 194 4.61 -17.04 14.51
C THR A 194 5.78 -17.79 15.11
N LYS A 195 6.10 -17.51 16.38
CA LYS A 195 7.19 -18.21 17.08
C LYS A 195 6.96 -19.73 17.16
N GLU A 196 5.72 -20.11 17.31
CA GLU A 196 5.29 -21.51 17.45
C GLU A 196 5.12 -22.21 16.09
N GLY A 197 4.72 -21.45 15.04
CA GLY A 197 4.41 -21.97 13.70
C GLY A 197 5.51 -21.82 12.67
N LYS A 198 6.68 -21.25 13.03
CA LYS A 198 7.79 -21.06 12.11
C LYS A 198 8.36 -22.36 11.58
N SER A 199 8.74 -22.37 10.31
CA SER A 199 9.51 -23.45 9.71
C SER A 199 11.00 -23.13 9.73
N SER A 200 11.82 -24.18 9.86
CA SER A 200 13.27 -24.10 9.72
C SER A 200 13.69 -24.56 8.33
N PHE A 201 14.80 -24.07 7.86
CA PHE A 201 15.39 -24.47 6.57
C PHE A 201 15.96 -25.89 6.65
N SER A 202 15.98 -26.54 5.50
CA SER A 202 16.67 -27.81 5.23
C SER A 202 17.59 -27.65 4.01
N ASP A 203 18.19 -28.77 3.56
CA ASP A 203 19.11 -28.72 2.41
C ASP A 203 18.42 -28.34 1.08
N ASN A 204 17.11 -28.58 0.97
CA ASN A 204 16.32 -28.29 -0.22
C ASN A 204 14.99 -27.65 0.18
N ASN A 205 14.83 -26.36 -0.11
CA ASN A 205 13.57 -25.64 0.11
C ASN A 205 13.26 -24.70 -1.05
N ILE A 206 11.98 -24.49 -1.32
CA ILE A 206 11.50 -23.32 -2.01
C ILE A 206 11.13 -22.26 -0.97
N TYR A 207 11.73 -21.09 -1.07
CA TYR A 207 11.51 -20.00 -0.14
C TYR A 207 10.92 -18.80 -0.84
N LEU A 208 9.81 -18.30 -0.31
CA LEU A 208 9.18 -17.06 -0.77
C LEU A 208 9.38 -15.98 0.28
N VAL A 209 9.87 -14.84 -0.17
CA VAL A 209 9.89 -13.61 0.62
C VAL A 209 9.12 -12.52 -0.12
N ASP A 210 8.13 -11.97 0.56
CA ASP A 210 7.38 -10.80 0.13
C ASP A 210 7.52 -9.70 1.18
N SER A 211 8.07 -8.56 0.78
CA SER A 211 8.53 -7.55 1.72
C SER A 211 8.70 -6.20 1.06
N GLY A 212 8.64 -5.16 1.84
CA GLY A 212 8.87 -3.81 1.37
C GLY A 212 9.29 -2.84 2.47
N GLY A 213 9.68 -1.65 2.07
CA GLY A 213 10.09 -0.55 2.96
C GLY A 213 9.36 0.74 2.67
N GLN A 214 9.11 1.49 3.71
CA GLN A 214 8.77 2.90 3.66
C GLN A 214 10.08 3.68 3.65
N TYR A 215 10.34 4.37 2.56
CA TYR A 215 11.41 5.33 2.41
C TYR A 215 10.82 6.73 2.32
N PHE A 216 11.47 7.75 2.84
CA PHE A 216 10.94 9.12 2.82
C PHE A 216 10.61 9.64 1.41
N ASP A 217 11.17 9.02 0.38
CA ASP A 217 10.94 9.34 -1.03
C ASP A 217 10.07 8.31 -1.77
N GLY A 218 9.63 7.22 -1.13
CA GLY A 218 8.77 6.23 -1.77
C GLY A 218 8.46 5.01 -0.92
N THR A 219 7.52 4.21 -1.38
CA THR A 219 7.15 2.92 -0.78
C THR A 219 7.55 1.79 -1.72
N THR A 220 8.14 0.71 -1.20
CA THR A 220 8.50 -0.46 -2.00
C THR A 220 7.69 -1.68 -1.61
N ASP A 221 7.54 -2.60 -2.58
CA ASP A 221 6.85 -3.87 -2.47
C ASP A 221 7.53 -4.84 -3.42
N ILE A 222 8.22 -5.84 -2.90
CA ILE A 222 9.08 -6.73 -3.68
C ILE A 222 8.92 -8.18 -3.21
N THR A 223 8.43 -9.03 -4.10
CA THR A 223 8.35 -10.48 -3.86
C THR A 223 9.44 -11.23 -4.63
N ARG A 224 10.05 -12.23 -4.00
CA ARG A 224 10.99 -13.18 -4.64
C ARG A 224 10.72 -14.58 -4.16
N THR A 225 10.71 -15.51 -5.12
CA THR A 225 10.73 -16.95 -4.87
C THR A 225 12.14 -17.48 -5.17
N ILE A 226 12.75 -18.13 -4.20
CA ILE A 226 14.17 -18.53 -4.24
C ILE A 226 14.25 -20.02 -3.94
N ILE A 227 15.00 -20.75 -4.75
CA ILE A 227 15.37 -22.13 -4.43
C ILE A 227 16.66 -22.15 -3.62
N LEU A 228 16.64 -22.88 -2.53
CA LEU A 228 17.81 -23.24 -1.74
C LEU A 228 18.01 -24.74 -1.93
N GLY A 229 19.15 -25.15 -2.50
CA GLY A 229 19.41 -26.52 -2.96
C GLY A 229 18.92 -26.77 -4.39
N GLU A 230 18.39 -27.96 -4.66
CA GLU A 230 18.02 -28.43 -5.99
C GLU A 230 16.51 -28.30 -6.26
N ALA A 231 16.15 -27.64 -7.36
CA ALA A 231 14.76 -27.52 -7.78
C ALA A 231 14.27 -28.79 -8.50
N THR A 232 13.07 -29.25 -8.14
CA THR A 232 12.38 -30.31 -8.88
C THR A 232 11.94 -29.84 -10.26
N THR A 233 11.64 -30.77 -11.17
CA THR A 233 11.11 -30.47 -12.50
C THR A 233 9.79 -29.70 -12.41
N GLU A 234 8.92 -30.05 -11.46
CA GLU A 234 7.66 -29.36 -11.23
C GLU A 234 7.86 -27.92 -10.77
N GLN A 235 8.74 -27.69 -9.81
CA GLN A 235 9.08 -26.34 -9.33
C GLN A 235 9.61 -25.45 -10.47
N LYS A 236 10.49 -26.00 -11.32
CA LYS A 236 11.00 -25.28 -12.50
C LYS A 236 9.89 -24.95 -13.50
N ASP A 237 8.97 -25.88 -13.76
CA ASP A 237 7.83 -25.62 -14.65
C ASP A 237 6.91 -24.53 -14.09
N ARG A 238 6.49 -24.63 -12.82
CA ARG A 238 5.59 -23.65 -12.18
C ARG A 238 6.22 -22.26 -12.13
N PHE A 239 7.48 -22.16 -11.71
CA PHE A 239 8.22 -20.91 -11.68
C PHE A 239 8.30 -20.28 -13.08
N THR A 240 8.60 -21.08 -14.11
CA THR A 240 8.69 -20.61 -15.50
C THR A 240 7.35 -20.08 -16.00
N ARG A 241 6.23 -20.75 -15.68
CA ARG A 241 4.89 -20.30 -16.08
C ARG A 241 4.48 -18.99 -15.43
N VAL A 242 4.76 -18.84 -14.14
CA VAL A 242 4.55 -17.57 -13.43
C VAL A 242 5.39 -16.46 -14.03
N LEU A 243 6.67 -16.72 -14.32
CA LEU A 243 7.56 -15.76 -14.97
C LEU A 243 7.08 -15.36 -16.37
N LYS A 244 6.58 -16.30 -17.17
CA LYS A 244 5.96 -15.99 -18.48
C LYS A 244 4.77 -15.05 -18.34
N GLY A 245 3.89 -15.29 -17.36
CA GLY A 245 2.75 -14.41 -17.06
C GLY A 245 3.20 -13.02 -16.63
N HIS A 246 4.20 -12.93 -15.75
CA HIS A 246 4.79 -11.66 -15.31
C HIS A 246 5.38 -10.87 -16.50
N ILE A 247 6.15 -11.51 -17.36
CA ILE A 247 6.74 -10.88 -18.56
C ILE A 247 5.65 -10.43 -19.53
N ALA A 248 4.64 -11.27 -19.78
CA ALA A 248 3.54 -10.94 -20.68
C ALA A 248 2.80 -9.68 -20.20
N LEU A 249 2.49 -9.59 -18.90
CA LEU A 249 1.84 -8.43 -18.33
C LEU A 249 2.73 -7.18 -18.35
N SER A 250 4.01 -7.31 -17.98
CA SER A 250 4.97 -6.19 -17.92
C SER A 250 5.25 -5.57 -19.31
N ASN A 251 5.18 -6.37 -20.37
CA ASN A 251 5.42 -5.91 -21.74
C ASN A 251 4.14 -5.50 -22.47
N HIS A 252 2.99 -5.65 -21.84
CA HIS A 252 1.74 -5.33 -22.49
C HIS A 252 1.54 -3.83 -22.64
N VAL A 253 1.31 -3.38 -23.86
CA VAL A 253 0.93 -2.01 -24.19
C VAL A 253 -0.58 -1.93 -24.28
N PHE A 254 -1.20 -1.08 -23.50
CA PHE A 254 -2.64 -0.95 -23.40
C PHE A 254 -3.12 0.45 -23.77
N GLU A 255 -4.35 0.54 -24.25
CA GLU A 255 -4.98 1.80 -24.62
C GLU A 255 -5.56 2.53 -23.40
N LYS A 256 -5.79 3.84 -23.56
CA LYS A 256 -6.47 4.64 -22.54
C LYS A 256 -7.88 4.07 -22.27
N GLY A 257 -8.18 3.85 -21.01
CA GLY A 257 -9.47 3.29 -20.56
C GLY A 257 -9.43 1.79 -20.28
N THR A 258 -8.32 1.09 -20.60
CA THR A 258 -8.13 -0.32 -20.23
C THR A 258 -8.18 -0.48 -18.71
N LYS A 259 -8.97 -1.42 -18.25
CA LYS A 259 -9.06 -1.78 -16.82
C LYS A 259 -8.10 -2.91 -16.48
N GLY A 260 -7.70 -3.00 -15.22
CA GLY A 260 -6.85 -4.10 -14.75
C GLY A 260 -7.51 -5.48 -14.92
N THR A 261 -8.85 -5.55 -14.92
CA THR A 261 -9.61 -6.77 -15.23
C THR A 261 -9.43 -7.24 -16.67
N ASP A 262 -9.17 -6.32 -17.60
CA ASP A 262 -9.03 -6.63 -19.02
C ASP A 262 -7.69 -7.28 -19.35
N ILE A 263 -6.67 -7.07 -18.49
CA ILE A 263 -5.30 -7.53 -18.70
C ILE A 263 -4.85 -8.61 -17.71
N ASP A 264 -5.63 -8.92 -16.68
CA ASP A 264 -5.31 -9.93 -15.66
C ASP A 264 -5.04 -11.33 -16.24
N TYR A 265 -5.76 -11.68 -17.31
CA TYR A 265 -5.61 -12.97 -18.01
C TYR A 265 -4.17 -13.19 -18.53
N LEU A 266 -3.43 -12.14 -18.88
CA LEU A 266 -2.05 -12.24 -19.37
C LEU A 266 -1.14 -12.91 -18.34
N ALA A 267 -1.33 -12.59 -17.06
CA ALA A 267 -0.56 -13.17 -15.97
C ALA A 267 -0.93 -14.65 -15.73
N ARG A 268 -2.19 -15.05 -16.01
CA ARG A 268 -2.73 -16.38 -15.68
C ARG A 268 -2.62 -17.39 -16.81
N LYS A 269 -2.57 -16.94 -18.05
CA LYS A 269 -2.67 -17.79 -19.25
C LYS A 269 -1.75 -19.00 -19.20
N SER A 270 -0.47 -18.82 -18.88
CA SER A 270 0.50 -19.90 -18.88
C SER A 270 0.26 -20.96 -17.79
N LEU A 271 -0.35 -20.59 -16.67
CA LEU A 271 -0.80 -21.53 -15.63
C LEU A 271 -2.08 -22.25 -16.07
N GLN A 272 -3.04 -21.54 -16.66
CA GLN A 272 -4.33 -22.08 -17.10
C GLN A 272 -4.16 -23.13 -18.21
N GLU A 273 -3.13 -23.04 -19.04
CA GLU A 273 -2.77 -24.06 -20.06
C GLU A 273 -2.58 -25.47 -19.46
N ILE A 274 -2.29 -25.56 -18.17
CA ILE A 274 -2.12 -26.82 -17.44
C ILE A 274 -3.14 -26.97 -16.29
N ASN A 275 -4.28 -26.29 -16.41
CA ASN A 275 -5.37 -26.30 -15.42
C ASN A 275 -4.95 -25.84 -14.02
N LEU A 276 -3.98 -24.95 -13.91
CA LEU A 276 -3.58 -24.27 -12.66
C LEU A 276 -3.98 -22.80 -12.70
N ASP A 277 -4.18 -22.25 -11.52
CA ASP A 277 -4.48 -20.84 -11.31
C ASP A 277 -4.16 -20.43 -9.86
N TYR A 278 -4.35 -19.15 -9.54
CA TYR A 278 -4.24 -18.61 -8.18
C TYR A 278 -5.48 -17.74 -7.86
N ASP A 279 -5.84 -17.65 -6.57
CA ASP A 279 -7.10 -17.02 -6.13
C ASP A 279 -6.95 -15.57 -5.67
N HIS A 280 -5.72 -15.06 -5.56
CA HIS A 280 -5.45 -13.67 -5.18
C HIS A 280 -5.42 -12.72 -6.39
N GLY A 281 -5.32 -11.40 -6.15
CA GLY A 281 -5.09 -10.41 -7.20
C GLY A 281 -3.68 -10.51 -7.79
N THR A 282 -3.54 -10.06 -9.02
CA THR A 282 -2.25 -10.07 -9.75
C THR A 282 -1.39 -8.85 -9.44
N GLY A 283 -2.03 -7.70 -9.21
CA GLY A 283 -1.30 -6.47 -8.93
C GLY A 283 -2.18 -5.36 -8.39
N HIS A 284 -1.56 -4.30 -7.90
CA HIS A 284 -2.21 -3.16 -7.27
C HIS A 284 -1.38 -1.89 -7.44
N GLY A 285 -2.00 -0.73 -7.16
CA GLY A 285 -1.29 0.53 -7.04
C GLY A 285 -0.46 0.61 -5.76
N ILE A 286 0.52 1.49 -5.75
CA ILE A 286 1.39 1.74 -4.59
C ILE A 286 1.42 3.23 -4.24
N GLY A 287 1.39 3.55 -2.96
CA GLY A 287 1.50 4.92 -2.47
C GLY A 287 2.93 5.48 -2.58
N SER A 288 3.06 6.79 -2.44
CA SER A 288 4.34 7.47 -2.32
C SER A 288 4.57 7.86 -0.86
N PHE A 289 5.43 7.12 -0.15
CA PHE A 289 5.59 7.18 1.30
C PHE A 289 4.22 7.15 1.98
N LEU A 290 3.44 6.12 1.62
CA LEU A 290 2.04 5.91 2.05
C LEU A 290 1.70 4.42 2.00
N SER A 291 0.41 4.07 1.93
CA SER A 291 -0.05 2.67 1.88
C SER A 291 0.59 1.88 0.74
N VAL A 292 1.05 0.68 1.04
CA VAL A 292 1.58 -0.26 0.03
C VAL A 292 0.49 -0.63 -0.99
N HIS A 293 -0.75 -0.84 -0.54
CA HIS A 293 -1.90 -1.01 -1.43
C HIS A 293 -2.60 0.33 -1.63
N GLU A 294 -2.67 0.81 -2.85
CA GLU A 294 -3.33 2.07 -3.19
C GLU A 294 -4.32 1.88 -4.34
N ALA A 295 -5.56 2.32 -4.11
CA ALA A 295 -6.60 2.37 -5.14
C ALA A 295 -6.38 3.59 -6.10
N PRO A 296 -6.99 3.59 -7.31
CA PRO A 296 -7.95 2.62 -7.85
C PRO A 296 -7.31 1.47 -8.63
N GLN A 297 -6.01 1.51 -8.93
CA GLN A 297 -5.35 0.52 -9.78
C GLN A 297 -5.37 -0.86 -9.11
N ARG A 298 -5.95 -1.81 -9.81
CA ARG A 298 -5.94 -3.21 -9.42
C ARG A 298 -5.99 -4.09 -10.66
N ILE A 299 -5.10 -5.07 -10.74
CA ILE A 299 -5.12 -6.12 -11.75
C ILE A 299 -5.62 -7.39 -11.05
N ALA A 300 -6.80 -7.86 -11.43
CA ALA A 300 -7.46 -9.02 -10.83
C ALA A 300 -8.61 -9.50 -11.72
N LYS A 301 -9.09 -10.74 -11.50
CA LYS A 301 -10.25 -11.31 -12.23
C LYS A 301 -11.53 -10.49 -12.10
N LYS A 302 -11.71 -9.78 -10.98
CA LYS A 302 -12.90 -8.95 -10.70
C LYS A 302 -12.47 -7.56 -10.25
N SER A 303 -13.21 -6.55 -10.69
CA SER A 303 -13.07 -5.20 -10.15
C SER A 303 -13.49 -5.16 -8.67
N MET A 304 -12.93 -4.22 -7.92
CA MET A 304 -13.44 -3.88 -6.57
C MET A 304 -14.52 -2.78 -6.63
N PHE A 305 -14.67 -2.15 -7.81
CA PHE A 305 -15.51 -0.98 -8.02
C PHE A 305 -16.28 -1.18 -9.34
N ASP A 306 -17.17 -2.17 -9.38
CA ASP A 306 -18.18 -2.28 -10.43
C ASP A 306 -19.40 -1.42 -10.11
#